data_9a5ba26330d0381c95224a72640b1b98
#
_entry.id   9a5ba26330d0381c95224a72640b1b98
#
_cell.length_a   1.000
_cell.length_b   1.000
_cell.length_c   1.000
_cell.angle_alpha   90.00
_cell.angle_beta   90.00
_cell.angle_gamma   90.00
#
_symmetry.space_group_name_H-M   'P 1'
#
loop_
_entity.id
_entity.type
_entity.pdbx_description
1 polymer ?
#
loop_
_entity_poly.entity_id
_entity_poly.type
_entity_poly.pdbx_seq_one_letter_code
_entity_poly.pdbx_strand_id
1 'polypeptide(L)'
;MASYTYLEAQDFLMRKVANFERNLAIIIDKINAENVQEVKNKLIFNFGAEELISVENNGETQEIAIKDIENAQKITVNPASFTERKTFTFGDLLEIIRRLRDPDGCPWDRAQTNESIRNNAIEEAYELAEAVDVKDREKMVEESGDVLLQGLFHASIAEENGFFTPIDVLNGICYKLVSRHTHIFGENKANNPEDALKFWEQAKAVEKSQKSISDKIDSVPVTFGALMKANKVQKIIKKTGFDFACVEDAEKKIFEELNELHEATTDMEREKEAGDLLFAVVNVLRMMDIDPELALSGSSNRFANRFKYVESKAKEISLTLCKENIDQMEELYQQAKKFEN
;
A
#
# COMPACT_ATOMS: atom_id res chain seq x y z
N MET A 1 -8.76 -38.36 -16.29
CA MET A 1 -9.42 -38.06 -14.99
C MET A 1 -9.39 -36.56 -14.84
N ALA A 2 -10.51 -35.94 -14.52
CA ALA A 2 -10.52 -34.50 -14.23
C ALA A 2 -9.77 -34.27 -12.89
N SER A 3 -8.87 -33.31 -12.86
CA SER A 3 -8.18 -32.93 -11.63
C SER A 3 -9.14 -32.12 -10.75
N TYR A 4 -9.06 -32.30 -9.43
CA TYR A 4 -9.90 -31.59 -8.46
C TYR A 4 -9.18 -31.40 -7.13
N THR A 5 -9.60 -30.42 -6.35
CA THR A 5 -9.25 -30.27 -4.95
C THR A 5 -10.34 -30.88 -4.08
N TYR A 6 -9.99 -31.78 -3.17
CA TYR A 6 -10.92 -32.42 -2.25
C TYR A 6 -10.63 -32.00 -0.80
N LEU A 7 -11.70 -31.64 -0.07
CA LEU A 7 -11.63 -31.24 1.33
C LEU A 7 -12.82 -31.83 2.09
N GLU A 8 -12.60 -32.27 3.34
CA GLU A 8 -13.70 -32.43 4.27
C GLU A 8 -14.18 -31.09 4.79
N ALA A 9 -15.45 -30.97 5.14
CA ALA A 9 -16.03 -29.72 5.62
C ALA A 9 -15.27 -29.12 6.81
N GLN A 10 -14.78 -29.94 7.72
CA GLN A 10 -14.00 -29.50 8.87
C GLN A 10 -12.65 -28.87 8.44
N ASP A 11 -11.94 -29.50 7.52
CA ASP A 11 -10.68 -28.97 6.99
C ASP A 11 -10.89 -27.66 6.23
N PHE A 12 -11.97 -27.58 5.46
CA PHE A 12 -12.37 -26.35 4.79
C PHE A 12 -12.63 -25.23 5.80
N LEU A 13 -13.36 -25.51 6.88
CA LEU A 13 -13.69 -24.52 7.91
C LEU A 13 -12.47 -24.07 8.73
N MET A 14 -11.52 -24.94 9.02
CA MET A 14 -10.31 -24.60 9.79
C MET A 14 -9.36 -23.66 9.02
N ARG A 15 -9.37 -23.63 7.71
CA ARG A 15 -8.51 -22.76 6.91
C ARG A 15 -8.93 -21.30 7.06
N LYS A 16 -8.06 -20.45 7.59
CA LYS A 16 -8.34 -19.01 7.73
C LYS A 16 -8.41 -18.29 6.38
N VAL A 17 -7.60 -18.73 5.41
CA VAL A 17 -7.57 -18.21 4.04
C VAL A 17 -7.77 -19.39 3.10
N ALA A 18 -8.75 -19.26 2.20
CA ALA A 18 -8.98 -20.22 1.15
C ALA A 18 -8.19 -19.77 -0.09
N ASN A 19 -7.13 -20.50 -0.41
CA ASN A 19 -6.38 -20.32 -1.65
C ASN A 19 -6.62 -21.57 -2.50
N PHE A 20 -7.61 -21.49 -3.40
CA PHE A 20 -8.01 -22.59 -4.26
C PHE A 20 -7.76 -22.27 -5.71
N GLU A 21 -7.20 -23.23 -6.45
CA GLU A 21 -7.09 -23.13 -7.90
C GLU A 21 -8.47 -23.26 -8.53
N ARG A 22 -9.00 -22.16 -9.05
CA ARG A 22 -10.32 -22.11 -9.70
C ARG A 22 -10.35 -22.76 -11.08
N ASN A 23 -9.20 -23.17 -11.61
CA ASN A 23 -9.08 -24.01 -12.81
C ASN A 23 -9.49 -25.46 -12.55
N LEU A 24 -9.60 -25.86 -11.27
CA LEU A 24 -9.98 -27.18 -10.83
C LEU A 24 -11.33 -27.14 -10.11
N ALA A 25 -12.07 -28.24 -10.17
CA ALA A 25 -13.23 -28.39 -9.33
C ALA A 25 -12.81 -28.45 -7.85
N ILE A 26 -13.54 -27.78 -6.97
CA ILE A 26 -13.32 -27.82 -5.52
C ILE A 26 -14.46 -28.60 -4.92
N ILE A 27 -14.15 -29.75 -4.33
CA ILE A 27 -15.14 -30.65 -3.72
C ILE A 27 -15.01 -30.50 -2.20
N ILE A 28 -16.12 -30.16 -1.55
CA ILE A 28 -16.26 -30.12 -0.09
C ILE A 28 -17.25 -31.20 0.31
N ASP A 29 -16.82 -32.16 1.05
CA ASP A 29 -17.59 -33.33 1.44
C ASP A 29 -17.80 -33.39 2.96
N LYS A 30 -18.62 -34.32 3.43
CA LYS A 30 -18.99 -34.52 4.84
C LYS A 30 -19.64 -33.27 5.47
N ILE A 31 -20.45 -32.58 4.69
CA ILE A 31 -21.30 -31.51 5.19
C ILE A 31 -22.52 -32.13 5.86
N ASN A 32 -23.00 -31.53 6.93
CA ASN A 32 -24.15 -31.95 7.69
C ASN A 32 -24.93 -30.76 8.27
N ALA A 33 -26.03 -31.03 8.95
CA ALA A 33 -26.89 -29.98 9.51
C ALA A 33 -26.19 -29.05 10.53
N GLU A 34 -25.11 -29.53 11.18
CA GLU A 34 -24.39 -28.73 12.20
C GLU A 34 -23.42 -27.73 11.56
N ASN A 35 -22.83 -28.07 10.38
CA ASN A 35 -21.79 -27.26 9.76
C ASN A 35 -22.19 -26.57 8.44
N VAL A 36 -23.34 -26.91 7.85
CA VAL A 36 -23.75 -26.40 6.54
C VAL A 36 -23.82 -24.87 6.49
N GLN A 37 -24.28 -24.22 7.56
CA GLN A 37 -24.40 -22.77 7.61
C GLN A 37 -22.99 -22.10 7.67
N GLU A 38 -22.05 -22.67 8.41
CA GLU A 38 -20.67 -22.15 8.45
C GLU A 38 -19.98 -22.35 7.10
N VAL A 39 -20.17 -23.53 6.47
CA VAL A 39 -19.67 -23.81 5.11
C VAL A 39 -20.26 -22.81 4.11
N LYS A 40 -21.57 -22.57 4.13
CA LYS A 40 -22.23 -21.58 3.29
C LYS A 40 -21.63 -20.18 3.46
N ASN A 41 -21.50 -19.70 4.70
CA ASN A 41 -20.94 -18.38 4.98
C ASN A 41 -19.51 -18.25 4.45
N LYS A 42 -18.71 -19.29 4.62
CA LYS A 42 -17.35 -19.32 4.12
C LYS A 42 -17.28 -19.41 2.60
N LEU A 43 -18.18 -20.12 1.96
CA LEU A 43 -18.32 -20.13 0.51
C LEU A 43 -18.70 -18.75 -0.03
N ILE A 44 -19.68 -18.06 0.60
CA ILE A 44 -20.06 -16.68 0.24
C ILE A 44 -18.85 -15.74 0.32
N PHE A 45 -18.07 -15.85 1.40
CA PHE A 45 -16.87 -15.02 1.58
C PHE A 45 -15.84 -15.26 0.48
N ASN A 46 -15.63 -16.52 0.05
CA ASN A 46 -14.58 -16.85 -0.92
C ASN A 46 -15.02 -16.74 -2.39
N PHE A 47 -16.29 -16.98 -2.68
CA PHE A 47 -16.78 -17.13 -4.06
C PHE A 47 -17.93 -16.16 -4.42
N GLY A 48 -18.48 -15.48 -3.42
CA GLY A 48 -19.65 -14.62 -3.59
C GLY A 48 -20.99 -15.38 -3.46
N ALA A 49 -22.04 -14.64 -3.11
CA ALA A 49 -23.37 -15.21 -2.82
C ALA A 49 -24.06 -15.79 -4.06
N GLU A 50 -23.80 -15.21 -5.22
CA GLU A 50 -24.46 -15.53 -6.50
C GLU A 50 -23.71 -16.59 -7.33
N GLU A 51 -22.57 -17.11 -6.82
CA GLU A 51 -21.83 -18.16 -7.52
C GLU A 51 -22.66 -19.43 -7.58
N LEU A 52 -22.73 -20.04 -8.77
CA LEU A 52 -23.45 -21.30 -8.98
C LEU A 52 -22.55 -22.49 -8.62
N ILE A 53 -23.10 -23.41 -7.86
CA ILE A 53 -22.40 -24.61 -7.36
C ILE A 53 -23.30 -25.83 -7.54
N SER A 54 -22.68 -27.00 -7.60
CA SER A 54 -23.41 -28.27 -7.55
C SER A 54 -23.52 -28.75 -6.09
N VAL A 55 -24.73 -28.99 -5.63
CA VAL A 55 -25.02 -29.51 -4.28
C VAL A 55 -25.57 -30.90 -4.39
N GLU A 56 -24.99 -31.84 -3.67
CA GLU A 56 -25.43 -33.24 -3.59
C GLU A 56 -26.07 -33.52 -2.23
N ASN A 57 -27.29 -34.07 -2.26
CA ASN A 57 -28.04 -34.56 -1.10
C ASN A 57 -28.68 -35.90 -1.44
N ASN A 58 -28.46 -36.92 -0.63
CA ASN A 58 -29.05 -38.28 -0.76
C ASN A 58 -28.91 -38.87 -2.17
N GLY A 59 -27.79 -38.57 -2.85
CA GLY A 59 -27.52 -39.05 -4.21
C GLY A 59 -28.13 -38.25 -5.33
N GLU A 60 -28.89 -37.20 -5.01
CA GLU A 60 -29.42 -36.23 -6.01
C GLU A 60 -28.49 -35.00 -6.04
N THR A 61 -28.19 -34.53 -7.25
CA THR A 61 -27.34 -33.34 -7.48
C THR A 61 -28.18 -32.24 -8.13
N GLN A 62 -28.12 -31.04 -7.59
CA GLN A 62 -28.74 -29.85 -8.16
C GLN A 62 -27.75 -28.70 -8.25
N GLU A 63 -27.94 -27.80 -9.21
CA GLU A 63 -27.17 -26.57 -9.36
C GLU A 63 -27.95 -25.41 -8.74
N ILE A 64 -27.35 -24.72 -7.76
CA ILE A 64 -27.98 -23.60 -7.05
C ILE A 64 -26.93 -22.52 -6.76
N ALA A 65 -27.40 -21.30 -6.48
CA ALA A 65 -26.50 -20.25 -5.98
C ALA A 65 -26.10 -20.55 -4.51
N ILE A 66 -24.89 -20.15 -4.13
CA ILE A 66 -24.37 -20.38 -2.77
C ILE A 66 -25.33 -19.82 -1.70
N LYS A 67 -25.95 -18.68 -1.95
CA LYS A 67 -26.92 -18.05 -1.03
C LYS A 67 -28.14 -18.95 -0.75
N ASP A 68 -28.48 -19.85 -1.67
CA ASP A 68 -29.69 -20.70 -1.61
C ASP A 68 -29.41 -22.07 -0.98
N ILE A 69 -28.18 -22.32 -0.48
CA ILE A 69 -27.88 -23.54 0.24
C ILE A 69 -28.69 -23.59 1.54
N GLU A 70 -29.53 -24.61 1.68
CA GLU A 70 -30.24 -24.93 2.93
C GLU A 70 -29.66 -26.19 3.56
N ASN A 71 -29.40 -27.21 2.74
CA ASN A 71 -28.82 -28.49 3.14
C ASN A 71 -27.84 -28.98 2.08
N ALA A 72 -26.79 -29.65 2.50
CA ALA A 72 -25.81 -30.28 1.63
C ALA A 72 -25.12 -31.43 2.35
N GLN A 73 -24.79 -32.49 1.63
CA GLN A 73 -23.84 -33.52 2.06
C GLN A 73 -22.49 -33.31 1.39
N LYS A 74 -22.53 -32.89 0.13
CA LYS A 74 -21.35 -32.55 -0.65
C LYS A 74 -21.63 -31.35 -1.54
N ILE A 75 -20.64 -30.46 -1.69
CA ILE A 75 -20.67 -29.31 -2.54
C ILE A 75 -19.52 -29.38 -3.53
N THR A 76 -19.78 -29.07 -4.80
CA THR A 76 -18.76 -28.91 -5.82
C THR A 76 -18.83 -27.50 -6.38
N VAL A 77 -17.75 -26.73 -6.20
CA VAL A 77 -17.55 -25.47 -6.89
C VAL A 77 -16.88 -25.79 -8.22
N ASN A 78 -17.59 -25.52 -9.32
CA ASN A 78 -17.12 -25.86 -10.65
C ASN A 78 -15.96 -24.96 -11.10
N PRO A 79 -15.05 -25.45 -11.97
CA PRO A 79 -14.09 -24.60 -12.63
C PRO A 79 -14.80 -23.49 -13.43
N ALA A 80 -14.22 -22.29 -13.43
CA ALA A 80 -14.74 -21.17 -14.21
C ALA A 80 -13.58 -20.44 -14.91
N SER A 81 -13.80 -19.94 -16.12
CA SER A 81 -12.86 -19.08 -16.82
C SER A 81 -12.73 -17.72 -16.12
N PHE A 82 -11.66 -16.97 -16.38
CA PHE A 82 -11.50 -15.65 -15.77
C PHE A 82 -12.65 -14.69 -16.06
N THR A 83 -13.27 -14.79 -17.23
CA THR A 83 -14.39 -13.93 -17.63
C THR A 83 -15.72 -14.29 -16.97
N GLU A 84 -15.83 -15.46 -16.38
CA GLU A 84 -17.03 -15.95 -15.70
C GLU A 84 -16.97 -15.78 -14.18
N ARG A 85 -15.75 -15.58 -13.62
CA ARG A 85 -15.53 -15.45 -12.18
C ARG A 85 -15.99 -14.09 -11.67
N LYS A 86 -16.55 -14.09 -10.48
CA LYS A 86 -16.89 -12.87 -9.72
C LYS A 86 -15.89 -12.59 -8.59
N THR A 87 -15.09 -13.58 -8.24
CA THR A 87 -14.08 -13.50 -7.18
C THR A 87 -12.79 -14.11 -7.67
N PHE A 88 -11.68 -13.53 -7.22
CA PHE A 88 -10.33 -13.92 -7.62
C PHE A 88 -9.45 -14.17 -6.40
N THR A 89 -8.51 -15.08 -6.52
CA THR A 89 -7.47 -15.35 -5.54
C THR A 89 -6.18 -14.61 -5.90
N PHE A 90 -5.24 -14.58 -4.97
CA PHE A 90 -3.90 -14.05 -5.25
C PHE A 90 -3.18 -14.83 -6.37
N GLY A 91 -3.41 -16.16 -6.45
CA GLY A 91 -2.90 -17.00 -7.54
C GLY A 91 -3.47 -16.61 -8.90
N ASP A 92 -4.79 -16.29 -8.94
CA ASP A 92 -5.44 -15.82 -10.17
C ASP A 92 -4.82 -14.50 -10.66
N LEU A 93 -4.51 -13.56 -9.74
CA LEU A 93 -3.86 -12.30 -10.11
C LEU A 93 -2.50 -12.54 -10.77
N LEU A 94 -1.69 -13.45 -10.22
CA LEU A 94 -0.40 -13.82 -10.82
C LEU A 94 -0.57 -14.45 -12.21
N GLU A 95 -1.56 -15.32 -12.37
CA GLU A 95 -1.85 -15.97 -13.66
C GLU A 95 -2.34 -14.95 -14.70
N ILE A 96 -3.20 -14.00 -14.29
CA ILE A 96 -3.67 -12.91 -15.15
C ILE A 96 -2.48 -12.04 -15.62
N ILE A 97 -1.59 -11.63 -14.72
CA ILE A 97 -0.42 -10.82 -15.08
C ILE A 97 0.47 -11.57 -16.07
N ARG A 98 0.75 -12.86 -15.84
CA ARG A 98 1.52 -13.70 -16.77
C ARG A 98 0.82 -13.77 -18.13
N ARG A 99 -0.49 -14.01 -18.14
CA ARG A 99 -1.27 -14.09 -19.38
C ARG A 99 -1.26 -12.79 -20.19
N LEU A 100 -1.28 -11.64 -19.54
CA LEU A 100 -1.16 -10.33 -20.21
C LEU A 100 0.20 -10.18 -20.88
N ARG A 101 1.25 -10.80 -20.36
CA ARG A 101 2.63 -10.73 -20.88
C ARG A 101 3.03 -11.90 -21.77
N ASP A 102 2.18 -12.90 -21.97
CA ASP A 102 2.41 -14.00 -22.91
C ASP A 102 2.66 -13.49 -24.35
N PRO A 103 3.33 -14.27 -25.22
CA PRO A 103 3.59 -13.89 -26.62
C PRO A 103 2.36 -13.43 -27.42
N ASP A 104 1.18 -13.96 -27.10
CA ASP A 104 -0.13 -13.60 -27.64
C ASP A 104 -0.98 -12.76 -26.67
N GLY A 105 -0.37 -12.24 -25.59
CA GLY A 105 -1.00 -11.37 -24.61
C GLY A 105 -1.13 -9.92 -25.07
N CYS A 106 -1.29 -9.00 -24.12
CA CYS A 106 -1.48 -7.57 -24.39
C CYS A 106 -0.19 -6.93 -24.94
N PRO A 107 -0.19 -6.32 -26.12
CA PRO A 107 1.01 -5.68 -26.68
C PRO A 107 1.57 -4.55 -25.81
N TRP A 108 0.70 -3.81 -25.10
CA TRP A 108 1.12 -2.72 -24.24
C TRP A 108 1.83 -3.26 -22.99
N ASP A 109 1.25 -4.25 -22.31
CA ASP A 109 1.85 -4.86 -21.12
C ASP A 109 3.19 -5.52 -21.44
N ARG A 110 3.28 -6.19 -22.59
CA ARG A 110 4.50 -6.84 -23.07
C ARG A 110 5.64 -5.86 -23.36
N ALA A 111 5.32 -4.63 -23.77
CA ALA A 111 6.31 -3.60 -24.05
C ALA A 111 6.91 -2.98 -22.79
N GLN A 112 6.30 -3.20 -21.59
CA GLN A 112 6.78 -2.61 -20.35
C GLN A 112 8.08 -3.26 -19.86
N THR A 113 8.96 -2.43 -19.31
CA THR A 113 10.19 -2.81 -18.59
C THR A 113 10.11 -2.32 -17.14
N ASN A 114 10.99 -2.82 -16.28
CA ASN A 114 11.08 -2.33 -14.89
C ASN A 114 11.34 -0.82 -14.83
N GLU A 115 12.11 -0.29 -15.79
CA GLU A 115 12.41 1.15 -15.88
C GLU A 115 11.18 1.94 -16.32
N SER A 116 10.37 1.43 -17.25
CA SER A 116 9.20 2.16 -17.78
C SER A 116 8.09 2.32 -16.74
N ILE A 117 7.88 1.31 -15.88
CA ILE A 117 6.78 1.31 -14.89
C ILE A 117 7.19 1.73 -13.47
N ARG A 118 8.49 2.02 -13.23
CA ARG A 118 8.96 2.35 -11.87
C ARG A 118 8.28 3.58 -11.26
N ASN A 119 7.90 4.56 -12.09
CA ASN A 119 7.24 5.76 -11.61
C ASN A 119 5.79 5.48 -11.20
N ASN A 120 5.11 4.58 -11.91
CA ASN A 120 3.73 4.19 -11.59
C ASN A 120 3.65 3.66 -10.15
N ALA A 121 4.63 2.84 -9.71
CA ALA A 121 4.65 2.35 -8.33
C ALA A 121 4.72 3.47 -7.27
N ILE A 122 5.30 4.62 -7.61
CA ILE A 122 5.35 5.81 -6.74
C ILE A 122 4.03 6.55 -6.81
N GLU A 123 3.44 6.69 -8.00
CA GLU A 123 2.14 7.33 -8.23
C GLU A 123 1.04 6.61 -7.45
N GLU A 124 0.90 5.28 -7.63
CA GLU A 124 -0.09 4.48 -6.90
C GLU A 124 0.09 4.56 -5.37
N ALA A 125 1.34 4.63 -4.89
CA ALA A 125 1.59 4.80 -3.46
C ALA A 125 1.12 6.18 -2.93
N TYR A 126 1.23 7.25 -3.72
CA TYR A 126 0.70 8.57 -3.35
C TYR A 126 -0.83 8.61 -3.45
N GLU A 127 -1.43 7.98 -4.46
CA GLU A 127 -2.89 7.90 -4.62
C GLU A 127 -3.52 7.11 -3.47
N LEU A 128 -2.89 6.00 -3.06
CA LEU A 128 -3.30 5.28 -1.85
C LEU A 128 -3.20 6.16 -0.59
N ALA A 129 -2.13 6.94 -0.45
CA ALA A 129 -1.99 7.84 0.70
C ALA A 129 -3.09 8.91 0.70
N GLU A 130 -3.42 9.51 -0.45
CA GLU A 130 -4.53 10.46 -0.58
C GLU A 130 -5.88 9.80 -0.25
N ALA A 131 -6.15 8.60 -0.76
CA ALA A 131 -7.38 7.85 -0.48
C ALA A 131 -7.58 7.58 1.03
N VAL A 132 -6.47 7.30 1.75
CA VAL A 132 -6.46 7.13 3.21
C VAL A 132 -6.79 8.45 3.91
N ASP A 133 -6.19 9.56 3.49
CA ASP A 133 -6.38 10.88 4.09
C ASP A 133 -7.83 11.37 3.97
N VAL A 134 -8.44 11.16 2.78
CA VAL A 134 -9.85 11.54 2.54
C VAL A 134 -10.84 10.48 3.01
N LYS A 135 -10.37 9.34 3.52
CA LYS A 135 -11.18 8.18 3.99
C LYS A 135 -12.13 7.64 2.94
N ASP A 136 -11.75 7.71 1.68
CA ASP A 136 -12.53 7.15 0.58
C ASP A 136 -12.29 5.63 0.48
N ARG A 137 -13.30 4.86 0.91
CA ARG A 137 -13.22 3.40 0.92
C ARG A 137 -13.02 2.80 -0.48
N GLU A 138 -13.70 3.34 -1.47
CA GLU A 138 -13.66 2.79 -2.83
C GLU A 138 -12.28 3.02 -3.44
N LYS A 139 -11.76 4.23 -3.34
CA LYS A 139 -10.39 4.56 -3.74
C LYS A 139 -9.34 3.76 -2.95
N MET A 140 -9.49 3.62 -1.64
CA MET A 140 -8.54 2.79 -0.87
C MET A 140 -8.49 1.34 -1.36
N VAL A 141 -9.59 0.77 -1.83
CA VAL A 141 -9.62 -0.58 -2.42
C VAL A 141 -8.92 -0.59 -3.77
N GLU A 142 -9.22 0.38 -4.64
CA GLU A 142 -8.61 0.56 -5.96
C GLU A 142 -7.09 0.71 -5.84
N GLU A 143 -6.61 1.72 -5.14
CA GLU A 143 -5.19 2.04 -5.03
C GLU A 143 -4.38 0.96 -4.28
N SER A 144 -5.00 0.27 -3.32
CA SER A 144 -4.35 -0.90 -2.70
C SER A 144 -4.14 -2.03 -3.70
N GLY A 145 -5.08 -2.20 -4.64
CA GLY A 145 -4.97 -3.14 -5.75
C GLY A 145 -3.85 -2.75 -6.71
N ASP A 146 -3.75 -1.47 -7.06
CA ASP A 146 -2.77 -0.96 -8.01
C ASP A 146 -1.35 -0.99 -7.43
N VAL A 147 -1.15 -0.64 -6.16
CA VAL A 147 0.13 -0.85 -5.45
C VAL A 147 0.54 -2.34 -5.45
N LEU A 148 -0.42 -3.25 -5.22
CA LEU A 148 -0.16 -4.69 -5.27
C LEU A 148 0.21 -5.14 -6.69
N LEU A 149 -0.52 -4.66 -7.70
CA LEU A 149 -0.26 -4.91 -9.12
C LEU A 149 1.16 -4.48 -9.49
N GLN A 150 1.59 -3.27 -9.13
CA GLN A 150 2.94 -2.77 -9.46
C GLN A 150 4.03 -3.72 -8.94
N GLY A 151 3.95 -4.18 -7.69
CA GLY A 151 4.92 -5.10 -7.12
C GLY A 151 5.00 -6.45 -7.87
N LEU A 152 3.85 -7.00 -8.23
CA LEU A 152 3.77 -8.27 -8.96
C LEU A 152 4.14 -8.13 -10.44
N PHE A 153 3.82 -7.01 -11.06
CA PHE A 153 4.18 -6.71 -12.44
C PHE A 153 5.70 -6.58 -12.61
N HIS A 154 6.35 -5.83 -11.71
CA HIS A 154 7.81 -5.77 -11.62
C HIS A 154 8.44 -7.17 -11.46
N ALA A 155 7.85 -8.01 -10.61
CA ALA A 155 8.34 -9.37 -10.41
C ALA A 155 8.14 -10.27 -11.64
N SER A 156 7.04 -10.11 -12.39
CA SER A 156 6.80 -10.82 -13.63
C SER A 156 7.82 -10.45 -14.71
N ILE A 157 8.13 -9.15 -14.86
CA ILE A 157 9.18 -8.68 -15.78
C ILE A 157 10.56 -9.24 -15.38
N ALA A 158 10.85 -9.29 -14.06
CA ALA A 158 12.10 -9.84 -13.56
C ALA A 158 12.21 -11.35 -13.83
N GLU A 159 11.12 -12.11 -13.72
CA GLU A 159 11.04 -13.54 -14.05
C GLU A 159 11.38 -13.78 -15.52
N GLU A 160 10.81 -13.00 -16.45
CA GLU A 160 11.11 -13.09 -17.88
C GLU A 160 12.60 -12.84 -18.19
N ASN A 161 13.25 -11.99 -17.42
CA ASN A 161 14.68 -11.67 -17.56
C ASN A 161 15.59 -12.60 -16.72
N GLY A 162 15.04 -13.59 -16.04
CA GLY A 162 15.80 -14.56 -15.25
C GLY A 162 16.45 -14.00 -13.98
N PHE A 163 15.96 -12.87 -13.43
CA PHE A 163 16.52 -12.26 -12.22
C PHE A 163 15.94 -12.89 -10.95
N PHE A 164 14.61 -12.87 -10.80
CA PHE A 164 13.85 -13.45 -9.69
C PHE A 164 12.40 -13.64 -10.11
N THR A 165 11.65 -14.41 -9.32
CA THR A 165 10.25 -14.76 -9.59
C THR A 165 9.29 -14.06 -8.60
N PRO A 166 7.98 -13.96 -8.90
CA PRO A 166 6.97 -13.55 -7.93
C PRO A 166 6.99 -14.42 -6.66
N ILE A 167 7.37 -15.70 -6.77
CA ILE A 167 7.50 -16.61 -5.61
C ILE A 167 8.66 -16.19 -4.71
N ASP A 168 9.77 -15.72 -5.27
CA ASP A 168 10.90 -15.21 -4.47
C ASP A 168 10.49 -13.96 -3.69
N VAL A 169 9.70 -13.08 -4.30
CA VAL A 169 9.14 -11.89 -3.62
C VAL A 169 8.25 -12.30 -2.45
N LEU A 170 7.33 -13.26 -2.66
CA LEU A 170 6.45 -13.78 -1.61
C LEU A 170 7.23 -14.46 -0.49
N ASN A 171 8.19 -15.32 -0.83
CA ASN A 171 9.04 -15.99 0.15
C ASN A 171 9.84 -14.96 0.96
N GLY A 172 10.41 -13.96 0.30
CA GLY A 172 11.17 -12.90 0.95
C GLY A 172 10.35 -12.09 1.96
N ILE A 173 9.15 -11.68 1.59
CA ILE A 173 8.28 -10.92 2.52
C ILE A 173 7.72 -11.82 3.64
N CYS A 174 7.30 -13.04 3.33
CA CYS A 174 6.79 -13.97 4.34
C CYS A 174 7.88 -14.34 5.36
N TYR A 175 9.09 -14.68 4.89
CA TYR A 175 10.23 -14.95 5.77
C TYR A 175 10.53 -13.78 6.69
N LYS A 176 10.59 -12.57 6.12
CA LYS A 176 10.79 -11.33 6.88
C LYS A 176 9.70 -11.12 7.96
N LEU A 177 8.44 -11.34 7.61
CA LEU A 177 7.33 -11.19 8.57
C LEU A 177 7.42 -12.23 9.69
N VAL A 178 7.64 -13.49 9.36
CA VAL A 178 7.73 -14.58 10.35
C VAL A 178 8.95 -14.39 11.25
N SER A 179 10.13 -14.13 10.67
CA SER A 179 11.38 -14.02 11.43
C SER A 179 11.45 -12.81 12.34
N ARG A 180 10.79 -11.69 11.95
CA ARG A 180 10.81 -10.46 12.74
C ARG A 180 9.70 -10.35 13.78
N HIS A 181 8.63 -11.12 13.66
CA HIS A 181 7.54 -11.14 14.65
C HIS A 181 7.72 -12.31 15.62
N THR A 182 8.86 -12.36 16.30
CA THR A 182 9.22 -13.42 17.24
C THR A 182 8.27 -13.51 18.44
N HIS A 183 7.49 -12.48 18.70
CA HIS A 183 6.43 -12.45 19.71
C HIS A 183 5.12 -13.09 19.23
N ILE A 184 4.97 -13.39 17.94
CA ILE A 184 3.82 -14.10 17.35
C ILE A 184 4.20 -15.52 16.93
N PHE A 185 5.37 -15.66 16.27
CA PHE A 185 5.80 -16.93 15.65
C PHE A 185 6.94 -17.61 16.42
N GLY A 186 7.45 -17.01 17.51
CA GLY A 186 8.53 -17.52 18.36
C GLY A 186 8.14 -17.54 19.84
N GLU A 187 9.15 -17.48 20.71
CA GLU A 187 8.98 -17.64 22.16
C GLU A 187 8.80 -16.30 22.93
N ASN A 188 9.10 -15.17 22.29
CA ASN A 188 8.98 -13.86 22.92
C ASN A 188 7.51 -13.49 23.14
N LYS A 189 7.25 -12.67 24.17
CA LYS A 189 5.90 -12.13 24.44
C LYS A 189 5.97 -10.62 24.47
N ALA A 190 5.19 -9.95 23.63
CA ALA A 190 5.00 -8.52 23.67
C ALA A 190 3.69 -8.21 24.39
N ASN A 191 3.73 -7.29 25.37
CA ASN A 191 2.56 -6.88 26.13
C ASN A 191 2.01 -5.52 25.64
N ASN A 192 2.77 -4.80 24.85
CA ASN A 192 2.43 -3.48 24.32
C ASN A 192 3.10 -3.29 22.93
N PRO A 193 2.72 -2.24 22.15
CA PRO A 193 3.30 -1.96 20.86
C PRO A 193 4.82 -1.70 20.89
N GLU A 194 5.33 -1.10 21.97
CA GLU A 194 6.74 -0.77 22.16
C GLU A 194 7.61 -2.04 22.27
N ASP A 195 7.15 -3.05 23.00
CA ASP A 195 7.82 -4.35 23.09
C ASP A 195 7.86 -5.02 21.72
N ALA A 196 6.73 -5.02 20.99
CA ALA A 196 6.64 -5.59 19.66
C ALA A 196 7.62 -4.92 18.68
N LEU A 197 7.69 -3.59 18.69
CA LEU A 197 8.62 -2.81 17.86
C LEU A 197 10.07 -3.12 18.22
N LYS A 198 10.40 -3.25 19.50
CA LYS A 198 11.75 -3.59 19.96
C LYS A 198 12.19 -4.96 19.46
N PHE A 199 11.36 -5.99 19.57
CA PHE A 199 11.66 -7.31 19.05
C PHE A 199 11.85 -7.30 17.53
N TRP A 200 10.99 -6.57 16.83
CA TRP A 200 11.09 -6.42 15.37
C TRP A 200 12.41 -5.74 14.94
N GLU A 201 12.82 -4.66 15.64
CA GLU A 201 14.09 -3.98 15.36
C GLU A 201 15.30 -4.85 15.66
N GLN A 202 15.27 -5.63 16.74
CA GLN A 202 16.35 -6.56 17.09
C GLN A 202 16.50 -7.63 16.00
N ALA A 203 15.42 -8.28 15.60
CA ALA A 203 15.44 -9.29 14.55
C ALA A 203 15.92 -8.73 13.21
N LYS A 204 15.48 -7.52 12.86
CA LYS A 204 15.94 -6.81 11.65
C LYS A 204 17.43 -6.47 11.67
N ALA A 205 17.97 -6.09 12.83
CA ALA A 205 19.39 -5.79 12.97
C ALA A 205 20.26 -7.03 12.77
N VAL A 206 19.84 -8.18 13.28
CA VAL A 206 20.50 -9.47 13.08
C VAL A 206 20.46 -9.86 11.60
N GLU A 207 19.28 -9.84 10.98
CA GLU A 207 19.09 -10.20 9.57
C GLU A 207 19.98 -9.37 8.61
N LYS A 208 20.01 -8.07 8.80
CA LYS A 208 20.72 -7.15 7.89
C LYS A 208 22.23 -7.08 8.18
N SER A 209 22.75 -7.72 9.22
CA SER A 209 24.15 -7.64 9.65
C SER A 209 24.69 -6.20 9.73
N GLN A 210 23.81 -5.22 9.97
CA GLN A 210 24.17 -3.81 10.04
C GLN A 210 24.95 -3.55 11.33
N LYS A 211 26.27 -3.36 11.21
CA LYS A 211 27.20 -3.23 12.33
C LYS A 211 27.35 -1.78 12.80
N SER A 212 27.15 -0.81 11.92
CA SER A 212 27.37 0.60 12.21
C SER A 212 26.16 1.48 11.86
N ILE A 213 26.16 2.71 12.37
CA ILE A 213 25.18 3.74 11.98
C ILE A 213 25.41 4.18 10.54
N SER A 214 26.68 4.24 10.11
CA SER A 214 27.03 4.55 8.72
C SER A 214 26.39 3.55 7.76
N ASP A 215 26.47 2.22 8.02
CA ASP A 215 25.83 1.21 7.18
C ASP A 215 24.30 1.44 7.06
N LYS A 216 23.66 1.93 8.15
CA LYS A 216 22.23 2.25 8.14
C LYS A 216 21.93 3.49 7.31
N ILE A 217 22.77 4.52 7.39
CA ILE A 217 22.66 5.75 6.58
C ILE A 217 22.85 5.40 5.10
N ASP A 218 23.88 4.64 4.77
CA ASP A 218 24.19 4.21 3.39
C ASP A 218 23.08 3.31 2.79
N SER A 219 22.29 2.64 3.65
CA SER A 219 21.13 1.85 3.21
C SER A 219 19.90 2.69 2.84
N VAL A 220 19.93 4.01 3.02
CA VAL A 220 18.83 4.91 2.61
C VAL A 220 18.93 5.12 1.10
N PRO A 221 17.86 4.78 0.32
CA PRO A 221 17.92 4.93 -1.12
C PRO A 221 18.22 6.37 -1.56
N VAL A 222 19.14 6.52 -2.50
CA VAL A 222 19.48 7.84 -3.06
C VAL A 222 18.34 8.47 -3.86
N THR A 223 17.40 7.63 -4.31
CA THR A 223 16.21 8.01 -5.10
C THR A 223 15.03 8.48 -4.27
N PHE A 224 15.13 8.47 -2.94
CA PHE A 224 14.07 9.03 -2.10
C PHE A 224 13.89 10.52 -2.38
N GLY A 225 12.63 11.01 -2.29
CA GLY A 225 12.35 12.44 -2.23
C GLY A 225 13.16 13.10 -1.09
N ALA A 226 13.52 14.37 -1.27
CA ALA A 226 14.47 15.03 -0.37
C ALA A 226 13.98 15.07 1.08
N LEU A 227 12.68 15.37 1.31
CA LEU A 227 12.09 15.43 2.65
C LEU A 227 12.05 14.04 3.29
N MET A 228 11.64 13.03 2.54
CA MET A 228 11.62 11.64 3.00
C MET A 228 13.03 11.16 3.36
N LYS A 229 14.06 11.48 2.54
CA LYS A 229 15.43 11.14 2.79
C LYS A 229 15.96 11.81 4.06
N ALA A 230 15.76 13.12 4.22
CA ALA A 230 16.14 13.87 5.41
C ALA A 230 15.50 13.29 6.68
N ASN A 231 14.18 13.06 6.68
CA ASN A 231 13.43 12.44 7.78
C ASN A 231 14.03 11.06 8.14
N LYS A 232 14.33 10.23 7.13
CA LYS A 232 14.89 8.89 7.34
C LYS A 232 16.26 8.92 7.96
N VAL A 233 17.17 9.78 7.47
CA VAL A 233 18.52 9.94 7.99
C VAL A 233 18.47 10.43 9.43
N GLN A 234 17.68 11.45 9.72
CA GLN A 234 17.50 11.99 11.08
C GLN A 234 16.94 10.92 12.04
N LYS A 235 15.96 10.12 11.64
CA LYS A 235 15.43 8.98 12.43
C LYS A 235 16.50 7.92 12.73
N ILE A 236 17.47 7.72 11.85
CA ILE A 236 18.59 6.80 12.08
C ILE A 236 19.55 7.38 13.11
N ILE A 237 19.94 8.65 12.94
CA ILE A 237 20.92 9.34 13.80
C ILE A 237 20.39 9.55 15.21
N LYS A 238 19.11 9.92 15.37
CA LYS A 238 18.42 10.05 16.67
C LYS A 238 18.68 8.86 17.61
N LYS A 239 18.75 7.64 17.06
CA LYS A 239 18.96 6.41 17.85
C LYS A 239 20.33 6.34 18.53
N THR A 240 21.26 7.21 18.17
CA THR A 240 22.56 7.33 18.82
C THR A 240 22.56 8.28 20.02
N GLY A 241 21.46 8.97 20.26
CA GLY A 241 21.36 10.08 21.22
C GLY A 241 21.77 11.43 20.64
N PHE A 242 22.15 11.51 19.36
CA PHE A 242 22.43 12.78 18.69
C PHE A 242 21.11 13.37 18.16
N ASP A 243 20.45 14.12 19.03
CA ASP A 243 19.17 14.78 18.77
C ASP A 243 19.02 16.02 19.67
N PHE A 244 18.12 16.93 19.31
CA PHE A 244 17.74 18.05 20.19
C PHE A 244 17.00 17.52 21.43
N ALA A 245 17.14 18.26 22.54
CA ALA A 245 16.51 17.88 23.79
C ALA A 245 14.99 18.07 23.76
N CYS A 246 14.51 19.08 23.02
CA CYS A 246 13.08 19.38 22.85
C CYS A 246 12.82 20.04 21.49
N VAL A 247 11.54 20.15 21.13
CA VAL A 247 11.09 20.75 19.87
C VAL A 247 11.51 22.23 19.78
N GLU A 248 11.40 22.95 20.89
CA GLU A 248 11.72 24.38 20.98
C GLU A 248 13.20 24.67 20.68
N ASP A 249 14.09 23.73 20.99
CA ASP A 249 15.51 23.88 20.65
C ASP A 249 15.75 23.60 19.15
N ALA A 250 15.03 22.66 18.57
CA ALA A 250 15.06 22.43 17.14
C ALA A 250 14.46 23.59 16.34
N GLU A 251 13.39 24.24 16.84
CA GLU A 251 12.81 25.43 16.20
C GLU A 251 13.79 26.60 16.13
N LYS A 252 14.64 26.79 17.12
CA LYS A 252 15.68 27.83 17.08
C LYS A 252 16.61 27.65 15.89
N LYS A 253 16.89 26.42 15.50
CA LYS A 253 17.73 26.13 14.33
C LYS A 253 17.08 26.58 13.03
N ILE A 254 15.74 26.54 12.91
CA ILE A 254 15.03 27.11 11.74
C ILE A 254 15.31 28.61 11.60
N PHE A 255 15.27 29.36 12.73
CA PHE A 255 15.55 30.79 12.70
C PHE A 255 17.02 31.10 12.42
N GLU A 256 17.95 30.26 12.90
CA GLU A 256 19.37 30.35 12.60
C GLU A 256 19.60 30.19 11.09
N GLU A 257 19.14 29.08 10.49
CA GLU A 257 19.30 28.82 9.06
C GLU A 257 18.60 29.87 8.17
N LEU A 258 17.45 30.41 8.62
CA LEU A 258 16.80 31.49 7.91
C LEU A 258 17.64 32.77 7.91
N ASN A 259 18.33 33.10 9.01
CA ASN A 259 19.24 34.23 9.08
C ASN A 259 20.48 34.02 8.20
N GLU A 260 21.07 32.81 8.23
CA GLU A 260 22.20 32.46 7.37
C GLU A 260 21.82 32.57 5.88
N LEU A 261 20.61 32.12 5.51
CA LEU A 261 20.08 32.29 4.14
C LEU A 261 19.97 33.77 3.75
N HIS A 262 19.56 34.65 4.67
CA HIS A 262 19.49 36.10 4.41
C HIS A 262 20.85 36.75 4.30
N GLU A 263 21.85 36.25 5.03
CA GLU A 263 23.23 36.75 5.03
C GLU A 263 24.06 36.23 3.84
N ALA A 264 23.60 35.16 3.19
CA ALA A 264 24.27 34.55 2.05
C ALA A 264 24.44 35.53 0.87
N THR A 265 25.65 35.69 0.39
CA THR A 265 26.02 36.69 -0.64
C THR A 265 26.09 36.09 -2.04
N THR A 266 26.39 34.80 -2.15
CA THR A 266 26.49 34.08 -3.43
C THR A 266 25.32 33.13 -3.64
N ASP A 267 25.02 32.79 -4.89
CA ASP A 267 23.95 31.84 -5.21
C ASP A 267 24.25 30.44 -4.64
N MET A 268 25.51 30.04 -4.59
CA MET A 268 25.92 28.76 -4.01
C MET A 268 25.70 28.73 -2.48
N GLU A 269 26.01 29.83 -1.77
CA GLU A 269 25.69 29.94 -0.34
C GLU A 269 24.18 29.93 -0.11
N ARG A 270 23.40 30.67 -0.90
CA ARG A 270 21.93 30.67 -0.81
C ARG A 270 21.33 29.28 -1.01
N GLU A 271 21.81 28.54 -2.00
CA GLU A 271 21.37 27.16 -2.23
C GLU A 271 21.68 26.26 -1.05
N LYS A 272 22.88 26.38 -0.47
CA LYS A 272 23.29 25.62 0.72
C LYS A 272 22.38 25.94 1.92
N GLU A 273 22.26 27.22 2.28
CA GLU A 273 21.48 27.62 3.47
C GLU A 273 19.97 27.35 3.29
N ALA A 274 19.46 27.44 2.07
CA ALA A 274 18.09 27.00 1.77
C ALA A 274 17.91 25.48 2.02
N GLY A 275 18.90 24.68 1.69
CA GLY A 275 18.90 23.24 1.99
C GLY A 275 18.94 22.97 3.49
N ASP A 276 19.79 23.68 4.23
CA ASP A 276 19.95 23.54 5.68
C ASP A 276 18.67 24.01 6.42
N LEU A 277 18.01 25.06 5.97
CA LEU A 277 16.69 25.51 6.45
C LEU A 277 15.62 24.42 6.27
N LEU A 278 15.52 23.83 5.06
CA LEU A 278 14.56 22.74 4.81
C LEU A 278 14.86 21.51 5.70
N PHE A 279 16.14 21.19 5.91
CA PHE A 279 16.56 20.09 6.77
C PHE A 279 16.19 20.34 8.25
N ALA A 280 16.34 21.58 8.74
CA ALA A 280 15.91 21.98 10.08
C ALA A 280 14.37 21.88 10.25
N VAL A 281 13.60 22.31 9.24
CA VAL A 281 12.14 22.16 9.24
C VAL A 281 11.74 20.68 9.32
N VAL A 282 12.35 19.82 8.51
CA VAL A 282 12.11 18.36 8.57
C VAL A 282 12.40 17.81 9.97
N ASN A 283 13.44 18.30 10.64
CA ASN A 283 13.79 17.85 11.98
C ASN A 283 12.72 18.18 13.03
N VAL A 284 12.19 19.41 12.99
CA VAL A 284 11.08 19.82 13.87
C VAL A 284 9.85 18.94 13.60
N LEU A 285 9.45 18.75 12.35
CA LEU A 285 8.31 17.91 11.99
C LEU A 285 8.50 16.46 12.46
N ARG A 286 9.71 15.90 12.31
CA ARG A 286 10.07 14.58 12.81
C ARG A 286 9.92 14.48 14.33
N MET A 287 10.31 15.50 15.09
CA MET A 287 10.17 15.52 16.53
C MET A 287 8.71 15.59 17.00
N MET A 288 7.84 16.16 16.17
CA MET A 288 6.38 16.21 16.38
C MET A 288 5.65 14.97 15.84
N ASP A 289 6.38 13.94 15.35
CA ASP A 289 5.83 12.74 14.70
C ASP A 289 5.00 13.06 13.43
N ILE A 290 5.30 14.16 12.75
CA ILE A 290 4.67 14.56 11.48
C ILE A 290 5.54 14.07 10.33
N ASP A 291 4.94 13.41 9.33
CA ASP A 291 5.64 13.08 8.09
C ASP A 291 5.77 14.32 7.20
N PRO A 292 6.98 14.76 6.87
CA PRO A 292 7.19 16.01 6.13
C PRO A 292 6.76 15.93 4.67
N GLU A 293 6.86 14.76 4.04
CA GLU A 293 6.46 14.55 2.64
C GLU A 293 4.94 14.64 2.51
N LEU A 294 4.20 13.89 3.35
CA LEU A 294 2.74 13.93 3.36
C LEU A 294 2.20 15.30 3.80
N ALA A 295 2.83 15.94 4.78
CA ALA A 295 2.42 17.27 5.24
C ALA A 295 2.52 18.33 4.13
N LEU A 296 3.63 18.32 3.36
CA LEU A 296 3.83 19.27 2.26
C LEU A 296 2.93 18.91 1.06
N SER A 297 2.78 17.63 0.73
CA SER A 297 1.86 17.16 -0.32
C SER A 297 0.43 17.61 -0.02
N GLY A 298 -0.08 17.34 1.18
CA GLY A 298 -1.42 17.79 1.59
C GLY A 298 -1.60 19.30 1.55
N SER A 299 -0.56 20.07 1.92
CA SER A 299 -0.59 21.54 1.83
C SER A 299 -0.66 22.01 0.37
N SER A 300 0.11 21.39 -0.52
CA SER A 300 0.12 21.69 -1.96
C SER A 300 -1.25 21.41 -2.59
N ASN A 301 -1.85 20.27 -2.25
CA ASN A 301 -3.19 19.91 -2.73
C ASN A 301 -4.26 20.89 -2.24
N ARG A 302 -4.23 21.29 -0.97
CA ARG A 302 -5.14 22.32 -0.44
C ARG A 302 -4.96 23.66 -1.17
N PHE A 303 -3.72 24.08 -1.39
CA PHE A 303 -3.44 25.31 -2.14
C PHE A 303 -4.00 25.24 -3.57
N ALA A 304 -3.75 24.15 -4.28
CA ALA A 304 -4.25 23.93 -5.64
C ALA A 304 -5.79 23.95 -5.69
N ASN A 305 -6.46 23.26 -4.75
CA ASN A 305 -7.93 23.23 -4.70
C ASN A 305 -8.53 24.60 -4.39
N ARG A 306 -7.93 25.37 -3.48
CA ARG A 306 -8.34 26.76 -3.22
C ARG A 306 -8.17 27.64 -4.44
N PHE A 307 -7.09 27.46 -5.19
CA PHE A 307 -6.87 28.22 -6.40
C PHE A 307 -7.87 27.88 -7.52
N LYS A 308 -8.28 26.58 -7.64
CA LYS A 308 -9.39 26.18 -8.53
C LYS A 308 -10.70 26.92 -8.16
N TYR A 309 -10.99 27.08 -6.87
CA TYR A 309 -12.13 27.88 -6.42
C TYR A 309 -11.97 29.36 -6.84
N VAL A 310 -10.79 29.97 -6.64
CA VAL A 310 -10.49 31.34 -7.08
C VAL A 310 -10.74 31.47 -8.58
N GLU A 311 -10.22 30.56 -9.40
CA GLU A 311 -10.42 30.56 -10.85
C GLU A 311 -11.90 30.48 -11.24
N SER A 312 -12.64 29.58 -10.61
CA SER A 312 -14.07 29.43 -10.85
C SER A 312 -14.84 30.72 -10.52
N LYS A 313 -14.60 31.31 -9.35
CA LYS A 313 -15.27 32.53 -8.91
C LYS A 313 -14.86 33.76 -9.71
N ALA A 314 -13.59 33.87 -10.08
CA ALA A 314 -13.12 34.92 -10.96
C ALA A 314 -13.83 34.90 -12.32
N LYS A 315 -14.07 33.70 -12.90
CA LYS A 315 -14.86 33.54 -14.13
C LYS A 315 -16.31 34.02 -13.94
N GLU A 316 -16.96 33.68 -12.82
CA GLU A 316 -18.33 34.10 -12.52
C GLU A 316 -18.48 35.64 -12.47
N ILE A 317 -17.49 36.36 -11.93
CA ILE A 317 -17.51 37.83 -11.79
C ILE A 317 -16.73 38.54 -12.89
N SER A 318 -16.31 37.83 -13.94
CA SER A 318 -15.50 38.38 -15.05
C SER A 318 -14.19 39.06 -14.60
N LEU A 319 -13.59 38.58 -13.51
CA LEU A 319 -12.30 39.04 -13.01
C LEU A 319 -11.15 38.35 -13.76
N THR A 320 -10.25 39.12 -14.32
CA THR A 320 -9.03 38.59 -14.96
C THR A 320 -8.01 38.20 -13.89
N LEU A 321 -7.47 36.98 -13.97
CA LEU A 321 -6.40 36.52 -13.09
C LEU A 321 -5.08 37.20 -13.53
N CYS A 322 -4.68 38.24 -12.84
CA CYS A 322 -3.45 38.97 -13.12
C CYS A 322 -2.96 39.67 -11.84
N LYS A 323 -1.72 40.15 -11.87
CA LYS A 323 -1.06 40.79 -10.71
C LYS A 323 -1.81 42.03 -10.21
N GLU A 324 -2.43 42.77 -11.10
CA GLU A 324 -3.19 43.98 -10.80
C GLU A 324 -4.44 43.68 -9.95
N ASN A 325 -4.95 42.46 -10.03
CA ASN A 325 -6.14 42.02 -9.30
C ASN A 325 -5.82 41.13 -8.09
N ILE A 326 -4.58 41.20 -7.59
CA ILE A 326 -4.11 40.28 -6.51
C ILE A 326 -4.97 40.36 -5.25
N ASP A 327 -5.42 41.55 -4.87
CA ASP A 327 -6.23 41.75 -3.66
C ASP A 327 -7.59 41.07 -3.79
N GLN A 328 -8.23 41.17 -4.96
CA GLN A 328 -9.51 40.48 -5.23
C GLN A 328 -9.32 38.94 -5.29
N MET A 329 -8.22 38.48 -5.88
CA MET A 329 -7.87 37.07 -5.89
C MET A 329 -7.63 36.55 -4.48
N GLU A 330 -6.96 37.31 -3.60
CA GLU A 330 -6.74 36.95 -2.22
C GLU A 330 -8.06 36.89 -1.42
N GLU A 331 -8.99 37.85 -1.65
CA GLU A 331 -10.33 37.77 -1.05
C GLU A 331 -11.06 36.46 -1.42
N LEU A 332 -11.02 36.06 -2.69
CA LEU A 332 -11.58 34.81 -3.15
C LEU A 332 -10.87 33.61 -2.51
N TYR A 333 -9.55 33.67 -2.37
CA TYR A 333 -8.76 32.62 -1.71
C TYR A 333 -9.11 32.50 -0.21
N GLN A 334 -9.32 33.60 0.48
CA GLN A 334 -9.78 33.57 1.88
C GLN A 334 -11.23 33.04 2.01
N GLN A 335 -12.08 33.23 1.00
CA GLN A 335 -13.39 32.59 0.94
C GLN A 335 -13.24 31.07 0.81
N ALA A 336 -12.38 30.60 -0.10
CA ALA A 336 -12.11 29.17 -0.27
C ALA A 336 -11.72 28.49 1.05
N LYS A 337 -10.87 29.12 1.87
CA LYS A 337 -10.47 28.59 3.20
C LYS A 337 -11.64 28.36 4.15
N LYS A 338 -12.72 29.15 4.03
CA LYS A 338 -13.90 29.04 4.93
C LYS A 338 -14.79 27.86 4.57
N PHE A 339 -14.72 27.36 3.36
CA PHE A 339 -15.53 26.23 2.89
C PHE A 339 -14.88 24.85 3.18
N GLU A 340 -13.60 24.83 3.58
CA GLU A 340 -12.89 23.59 3.95
C GLU A 340 -13.07 23.19 5.45
N ASN A 341 -13.67 24.06 6.25
CA ASN A 341 -14.03 23.81 7.65
C ASN A 341 -15.53 23.51 7.75
#